data_4890048e3d053542cf8466238b9ed680
#
_entry.id   4890048e3d053542cf8466238b9ed680
#
_cell.length_a   1.000
_cell.length_b   1.000
_cell.length_c   1.000
_cell.angle_alpha   90.00
_cell.angle_beta   90.00
_cell.angle_gamma   90.00
#
_symmetry.space_group_name_H-M   'P 1'
#
loop_
_entity.id
_entity.type
_entity.pdbx_description
1 polymer ?
#
loop_
_entity_poly.entity_id
_entity_poly.type
_entity_poly.pdbx_seq_one_letter_code
_entity_poly.pdbx_strand_id
1 'polypeptide(L)'
;MALVCKDLVVEYSRGGYIVRPIDGLDVEISNGQLVLLLGASGCGKTTLLSVLAAILRPRDGSVRLDDIEVTGLQGSALADYRQRKVGIVFQTFNLIPSLTASENVQVPLRAAGVGRRRARERADELLAHVALGDRRRHRPAELSGGQQQRVAIARALALDPPLLLADEPTAHLDYIQIEGVLQLLRQIADEGRVVVVATHDERIMPLADNIVGLSPRPQEHGDVTKVQLSAGQVLFQQGDPSDLVYVVEGGEIELVRLRADGSEELLARVEPGRYFGELGPMFGIRRSATARATTTSHLLGLPLSEFRNRFRGQKVSDLIAQAQ
;
A
#
# COMPACT_ATOMS: atom_id res chain seq x y z
N MET A 1 -13.90 -4.74 -17.66
CA MET A 1 -14.14 -4.16 -16.34
C MET A 1 -12.90 -3.44 -15.90
N ALA A 2 -13.03 -2.23 -15.37
CA ALA A 2 -11.89 -1.44 -14.90
C ALA A 2 -12.26 -0.64 -13.66
N LEU A 3 -11.32 -0.53 -12.73
CA LEU A 3 -11.36 0.43 -11.62
C LEU A 3 -10.49 1.63 -12.01
N VAL A 4 -11.08 2.80 -12.06
CA VAL A 4 -10.40 4.04 -12.48
C VAL A 4 -10.53 5.09 -11.39
N CYS A 5 -9.40 5.62 -10.93
CA CYS A 5 -9.32 6.81 -10.10
C CYS A 5 -8.74 7.95 -10.94
N LYS A 6 -9.33 9.15 -10.85
CA LYS A 6 -8.85 10.36 -11.53
C LYS A 6 -8.78 11.53 -10.56
N ASP A 7 -7.63 12.19 -10.54
CA ASP A 7 -7.35 13.37 -9.73
C ASP A 7 -7.79 13.22 -8.26
N LEU A 8 -7.63 12.01 -7.69
CA LEU A 8 -8.18 11.67 -6.40
C LEU A 8 -7.44 12.40 -5.27
N VAL A 9 -8.17 13.18 -4.47
CA VAL A 9 -7.64 13.92 -3.32
C VAL A 9 -8.39 13.53 -2.06
N VAL A 10 -7.65 13.11 -1.03
CA VAL A 10 -8.19 12.90 0.32
C VAL A 10 -7.49 13.82 1.29
N GLU A 11 -8.28 14.56 2.06
CA GLU A 11 -7.80 15.55 3.01
C GLU A 11 -8.43 15.34 4.37
N TYR A 12 -7.60 15.46 5.40
CA TYR A 12 -8.03 15.50 6.79
C TYR A 12 -7.60 16.81 7.44
N SER A 13 -8.52 17.48 8.14
CA SER A 13 -8.20 18.61 9.01
C SER A 13 -8.08 18.12 10.45
N ARG A 14 -6.92 18.29 11.07
CA ARG A 14 -6.68 17.93 12.47
C ARG A 14 -5.89 19.04 13.17
N GLY A 15 -6.52 19.69 14.16
CA GLY A 15 -5.84 20.70 15.00
C GLY A 15 -5.27 21.89 14.23
N GLY A 16 -5.91 22.32 13.13
CA GLY A 16 -5.44 23.42 12.28
C GLY A 16 -4.43 23.02 11.20
N TYR A 17 -4.01 21.75 11.16
CA TYR A 17 -3.15 21.21 10.11
C TYR A 17 -3.97 20.41 9.10
N ILE A 18 -3.65 20.59 7.82
CA ILE A 18 -4.24 19.83 6.72
C ILE A 18 -3.26 18.71 6.35
N VAL A 19 -3.75 17.46 6.36
CA VAL A 19 -2.98 16.29 5.94
C VAL A 19 -3.63 15.71 4.70
N ARG A 20 -2.89 15.58 3.61
CA ARG A 20 -3.33 14.97 2.34
C ARG A 20 -2.60 13.67 2.09
N PRO A 21 -3.10 12.53 2.59
CA PRO A 21 -2.48 11.22 2.33
C PRO A 21 -2.61 10.79 0.87
N ILE A 22 -3.59 11.33 0.14
CA ILE A 22 -3.76 11.12 -1.29
C ILE A 22 -3.98 12.51 -1.90
N ASP A 23 -3.17 12.83 -2.93
CA ASP A 23 -3.18 14.14 -3.56
C ASP A 23 -2.93 14.02 -5.06
N GLY A 24 -4.01 14.11 -5.88
CA GLY A 24 -3.98 13.99 -7.32
C GLY A 24 -3.57 12.59 -7.80
N LEU A 25 -4.17 11.52 -7.23
CA LEU A 25 -3.87 10.16 -7.64
C LEU A 25 -4.68 9.77 -8.88
N ASP A 26 -3.95 9.40 -9.94
CA ASP A 26 -4.49 8.74 -11.13
C ASP A 26 -4.05 7.29 -11.14
N VAL A 27 -5.02 6.36 -11.23
CA VAL A 27 -4.75 4.94 -11.39
C VAL A 27 -5.86 4.26 -12.18
N GLU A 28 -5.47 3.35 -13.06
CA GLU A 28 -6.39 2.48 -13.81
C GLU A 28 -5.98 1.04 -13.60
N ILE A 29 -6.94 0.18 -13.24
CA ILE A 29 -6.75 -1.22 -12.94
C ILE A 29 -7.76 -2.03 -13.74
N SER A 30 -7.26 -2.94 -14.57
CA SER A 30 -8.10 -3.83 -15.38
C SER A 30 -8.49 -5.10 -14.61
N ASN A 31 -9.49 -5.79 -15.12
CA ASN A 31 -9.87 -7.14 -14.67
C ASN A 31 -8.69 -8.11 -14.71
N GLY A 32 -8.67 -9.00 -13.73
CA GLY A 32 -7.64 -10.01 -13.62
C GLY A 32 -6.34 -9.50 -13.04
N GLN A 33 -6.25 -8.20 -12.69
CA GLN A 33 -5.03 -7.62 -12.14
C GLN A 33 -5.00 -7.69 -10.61
N LEU A 34 -3.84 -8.09 -10.10
CA LEU A 34 -3.44 -7.93 -8.72
C LEU A 34 -2.56 -6.67 -8.62
N VAL A 35 -3.07 -5.67 -7.93
CA VAL A 35 -2.37 -4.38 -7.74
C VAL A 35 -1.92 -4.24 -6.31
N LEU A 36 -0.67 -3.85 -6.14
CA LEU A 36 -0.04 -3.65 -4.86
C LEU A 36 0.05 -2.17 -4.52
N LEU A 37 -0.47 -1.78 -3.35
CA LEU A 37 -0.27 -0.45 -2.78
C LEU A 37 0.93 -0.50 -1.85
N LEU A 38 2.04 0.09 -2.26
CA LEU A 38 3.25 0.21 -1.45
C LEU A 38 3.40 1.60 -0.88
N GLY A 39 3.99 1.67 0.30
CA GLY A 39 4.34 2.92 0.98
C GLY A 39 4.54 2.71 2.47
N ALA A 40 5.16 3.67 3.13
CA ALA A 40 5.40 3.66 4.57
C ALA A 40 4.09 3.57 5.37
N SER A 41 4.19 3.20 6.65
CA SER A 41 3.03 3.27 7.56
C SER A 41 2.49 4.70 7.61
N GLY A 42 1.17 4.87 7.47
CA GLY A 42 0.52 6.17 7.48
C GLY A 42 0.53 6.93 6.14
N CYS A 43 1.08 6.37 5.04
CA CYS A 43 1.11 7.04 3.74
C CYS A 43 -0.24 7.10 2.99
N GLY A 44 -1.31 6.52 3.56
CA GLY A 44 -2.65 6.58 2.94
C GLY A 44 -3.15 5.29 2.30
N LYS A 45 -2.46 4.13 2.44
CA LYS A 45 -2.92 2.84 1.88
C LYS A 45 -4.34 2.48 2.33
N THR A 46 -4.57 2.41 3.64
CA THR A 46 -5.90 2.14 4.22
C THR A 46 -6.91 3.22 3.84
N THR A 47 -6.46 4.48 3.70
CA THR A 47 -7.30 5.60 3.23
C THR A 47 -7.78 5.35 1.80
N LEU A 48 -6.88 4.98 0.89
CA LEU A 48 -7.25 4.64 -0.49
C LEU A 48 -8.22 3.46 -0.54
N LEU A 49 -7.92 2.37 0.18
CA LEU A 49 -8.84 1.24 0.27
C LEU A 49 -10.23 1.67 0.79
N SER A 50 -10.28 2.57 1.77
CA SER A 50 -11.54 3.09 2.31
C SER A 50 -12.32 3.93 1.30
N VAL A 51 -11.63 4.67 0.42
CA VAL A 51 -12.27 5.41 -0.69
C VAL A 51 -12.79 4.44 -1.75
N LEU A 52 -11.99 3.45 -2.17
CA LEU A 52 -12.41 2.44 -3.14
C LEU A 52 -13.60 1.60 -2.64
N ALA A 53 -13.67 1.36 -1.33
CA ALA A 53 -14.81 0.71 -0.68
C ALA A 53 -16.01 1.65 -0.49
N ALA A 54 -15.91 2.91 -0.91
CA ALA A 54 -16.91 3.96 -0.66
C ALA A 54 -17.24 4.15 0.84
N ILE A 55 -16.33 3.80 1.75
CA ILE A 55 -16.45 4.06 3.19
C ILE A 55 -16.10 5.53 3.47
N LEU A 56 -15.06 6.03 2.80
CA LEU A 56 -14.60 7.41 2.89
C LEU A 56 -14.91 8.13 1.57
N ARG A 57 -15.39 9.37 1.65
CA ARG A 57 -15.55 10.24 0.49
C ARG A 57 -14.26 11.02 0.28
N PRO A 58 -13.71 11.07 -0.94
CA PRO A 58 -12.60 11.96 -1.25
C PRO A 58 -13.09 13.42 -1.21
N ARG A 59 -12.13 14.35 -1.07
CA ARG A 59 -12.40 15.79 -1.19
C ARG A 59 -12.65 16.18 -2.64
N ASP A 60 -11.78 15.70 -3.53
CA ASP A 60 -11.81 15.97 -4.96
C ASP A 60 -11.47 14.70 -5.75
N GLY A 61 -11.73 14.73 -7.05
CA GLY A 61 -11.51 13.61 -7.94
C GLY A 61 -12.66 12.61 -7.97
N SER A 62 -12.46 11.53 -8.73
CA SER A 62 -13.49 10.52 -8.96
C SER A 62 -12.95 9.11 -8.85
N VAL A 63 -13.83 8.19 -8.46
CA VAL A 63 -13.60 6.74 -8.49
C VAL A 63 -14.73 6.10 -9.28
N ARG A 64 -14.37 5.35 -10.32
CA ARG A 64 -15.32 4.61 -11.15
C ARG A 64 -14.97 3.12 -11.18
N LEU A 65 -15.96 2.28 -10.95
CA LEU A 65 -15.88 0.83 -11.15
C LEU A 65 -16.81 0.47 -12.30
N ASP A 66 -16.26 0.17 -13.48
CA ASP A 66 -16.99 0.04 -14.73
C ASP A 66 -17.86 1.26 -15.05
N ASP A 67 -19.17 1.06 -15.14
CA ASP A 67 -20.16 2.12 -15.37
C ASP A 67 -20.64 2.80 -14.09
N ILE A 68 -20.17 2.38 -12.91
CA ILE A 68 -20.59 2.91 -11.62
C ILE A 68 -19.64 4.03 -11.19
N GLU A 69 -20.14 5.28 -11.14
CA GLU A 69 -19.44 6.39 -10.51
C GLU A 69 -19.58 6.29 -8.99
N VAL A 70 -18.52 5.77 -8.33
CA VAL A 70 -18.52 5.42 -6.91
C VAL A 70 -18.62 6.64 -6.01
N THR A 71 -17.92 7.71 -6.36
CA THR A 71 -17.87 8.95 -5.57
C THR A 71 -19.19 9.70 -5.51
N GLY A 72 -20.07 9.47 -6.50
CA GLY A 72 -21.41 10.03 -6.57
C GLY A 72 -22.49 9.24 -5.81
N LEU A 73 -22.20 8.02 -5.36
CA LEU A 73 -23.20 7.13 -4.75
C LEU A 73 -23.72 7.66 -3.42
N GLN A 74 -25.03 7.48 -3.18
CA GLN A 74 -25.72 7.84 -1.94
C GLN A 74 -26.82 6.83 -1.59
N GLY A 75 -27.26 6.85 -0.33
CA GLY A 75 -28.42 6.07 0.13
C GLY A 75 -28.29 4.57 -0.16
N SER A 76 -29.35 3.99 -0.76
CA SER A 76 -29.40 2.56 -1.07
C SER A 76 -28.40 2.12 -2.13
N ALA A 77 -28.10 2.96 -3.13
CA ALA A 77 -27.09 2.65 -4.15
C ALA A 77 -25.68 2.49 -3.55
N LEU A 78 -25.34 3.33 -2.56
CA LEU A 78 -24.08 3.22 -1.81
C LEU A 78 -24.04 1.92 -0.97
N ALA A 79 -25.16 1.56 -0.33
CA ALA A 79 -25.26 0.32 0.44
C ALA A 79 -25.13 -0.91 -0.48
N ASP A 80 -25.78 -0.90 -1.64
CA ASP A 80 -25.73 -1.99 -2.62
C ASP A 80 -24.31 -2.15 -3.21
N TYR A 81 -23.62 -1.04 -3.52
CA TYR A 81 -22.22 -1.05 -3.95
C TYR A 81 -21.31 -1.74 -2.92
N ARG A 82 -21.37 -1.30 -1.66
CA ARG A 82 -20.56 -1.88 -0.58
C ARG A 82 -20.87 -3.36 -0.37
N GLN A 83 -22.12 -3.74 -0.50
CA GLN A 83 -22.57 -5.11 -0.26
C GLN A 83 -22.20 -6.05 -1.40
N ARG A 84 -22.39 -5.63 -2.67
CA ARG A 84 -22.34 -6.53 -3.83
C ARG A 84 -21.13 -6.33 -4.73
N LYS A 85 -20.48 -5.16 -4.66
CA LYS A 85 -19.38 -4.83 -5.57
C LYS A 85 -18.01 -4.90 -4.92
N VAL A 86 -17.95 -4.89 -3.58
CA VAL A 86 -16.68 -4.85 -2.86
C VAL A 86 -16.59 -5.95 -1.82
N GLY A 87 -15.55 -6.76 -1.89
CA GLY A 87 -15.10 -7.63 -0.81
C GLY A 87 -13.95 -6.96 -0.05
N ILE A 88 -13.98 -6.98 1.28
CA ILE A 88 -12.92 -6.38 2.10
C ILE A 88 -12.33 -7.45 3.02
N VAL A 89 -10.99 -7.55 2.98
CA VAL A 89 -10.17 -8.34 3.89
C VAL A 89 -9.41 -7.37 4.78
N PHE A 90 -9.66 -7.42 6.09
CA PHE A 90 -9.04 -6.53 7.08
C PHE A 90 -7.78 -7.13 7.67
N GLN A 91 -6.88 -6.29 8.15
CA GLN A 91 -5.65 -6.67 8.83
C GLN A 91 -5.89 -7.61 10.03
N THR A 92 -6.95 -7.39 10.82
CA THR A 92 -7.32 -8.17 12.02
C THR A 92 -8.44 -9.15 11.72
N PHE A 93 -8.41 -9.95 10.70
CA PHE A 93 -9.39 -10.94 10.25
C PHE A 93 -10.89 -10.55 10.46
N ASN A 94 -11.23 -9.87 11.54
CA ASN A 94 -12.58 -9.43 11.94
C ASN A 94 -13.63 -10.57 11.89
N LEU A 95 -13.23 -11.78 12.27
CA LEU A 95 -14.15 -12.90 12.40
C LEU A 95 -14.96 -12.77 13.69
N ILE A 96 -16.23 -13.19 13.64
CA ILE A 96 -17.11 -13.21 14.78
C ILE A 96 -16.73 -14.46 15.62
N PRO A 97 -16.20 -14.30 16.87
CA PRO A 97 -15.61 -15.42 17.61
C PRO A 97 -16.61 -16.53 17.98
N SER A 98 -17.88 -16.17 18.17
CA SER A 98 -18.95 -17.12 18.53
C SER A 98 -19.46 -17.96 17.36
N LEU A 99 -19.13 -17.57 16.11
CA LEU A 99 -19.56 -18.25 14.91
C LEU A 99 -18.49 -19.19 14.38
N THR A 100 -18.90 -20.29 13.76
CA THR A 100 -18.02 -21.19 13.00
C THR A 100 -17.48 -20.51 11.74
N ALA A 101 -16.49 -21.13 11.08
CA ALA A 101 -15.97 -20.66 9.80
C ALA A 101 -17.07 -20.54 8.75
N SER A 102 -17.94 -21.57 8.60
CA SER A 102 -19.06 -21.54 7.66
C SER A 102 -20.07 -20.42 8.02
N GLU A 103 -20.38 -20.23 9.30
CA GLU A 103 -21.29 -19.17 9.73
C GLU A 103 -20.70 -17.77 9.52
N ASN A 104 -19.40 -17.57 9.73
CA ASN A 104 -18.72 -16.31 9.41
C ASN A 104 -18.84 -15.95 7.93
N VAL A 105 -18.67 -16.92 7.03
CA VAL A 105 -18.85 -16.71 5.58
C VAL A 105 -20.30 -16.47 5.19
N GLN A 106 -21.26 -17.04 5.94
CA GLN A 106 -22.69 -16.84 5.71
C GLN A 106 -23.17 -15.42 6.10
N VAL A 107 -22.48 -14.68 6.97
CA VAL A 107 -22.92 -13.38 7.47
C VAL A 107 -23.30 -12.41 6.34
N PRO A 108 -22.44 -12.09 5.36
CA PRO A 108 -22.81 -11.19 4.27
C PRO A 108 -23.95 -11.73 3.39
N LEU A 109 -24.02 -13.04 3.16
CA LEU A 109 -25.09 -13.68 2.40
C LEU A 109 -26.45 -13.52 3.11
N ARG A 110 -26.46 -13.72 4.42
CA ARG A 110 -27.67 -13.55 5.25
C ARG A 110 -28.12 -12.10 5.30
N ALA A 111 -27.17 -11.17 5.41
CA ALA A 111 -27.44 -9.73 5.36
C ALA A 111 -28.02 -9.29 4.01
N ALA A 112 -27.62 -9.96 2.92
CA ALA A 112 -28.15 -9.76 1.57
C ALA A 112 -29.50 -10.45 1.30
N GLY A 113 -30.11 -11.10 2.32
CA GLY A 113 -31.39 -11.77 2.19
C GLY A 113 -31.33 -13.20 1.61
N VAL A 114 -30.14 -13.77 1.41
CA VAL A 114 -30.00 -15.15 0.91
C VAL A 114 -30.54 -16.15 1.94
N GLY A 115 -31.38 -17.06 1.50
CA GLY A 115 -32.00 -18.10 2.35
C GLY A 115 -30.95 -19.00 3.02
N ARG A 116 -31.24 -19.50 4.25
CA ARG A 116 -30.26 -20.26 5.07
C ARG A 116 -29.57 -21.39 4.33
N ARG A 117 -30.31 -22.20 3.57
CA ARG A 117 -29.77 -23.34 2.83
C ARG A 117 -28.76 -22.89 1.79
N ARG A 118 -29.11 -21.95 0.92
CA ARG A 118 -28.24 -21.42 -0.13
C ARG A 118 -27.02 -20.70 0.45
N ALA A 119 -27.19 -19.94 1.54
CA ALA A 119 -26.08 -19.28 2.22
C ALA A 119 -25.07 -20.29 2.75
N ARG A 120 -25.53 -21.41 3.32
CA ARG A 120 -24.65 -22.49 3.80
C ARG A 120 -23.95 -23.21 2.65
N GLU A 121 -24.67 -23.60 1.60
CA GLU A 121 -24.11 -24.24 0.42
C GLU A 121 -22.99 -23.37 -0.16
N ARG A 122 -23.26 -22.08 -0.39
CA ARG A 122 -22.26 -21.13 -0.89
C ARG A 122 -21.06 -20.94 0.05
N ALA A 123 -21.29 -20.87 1.35
CA ALA A 123 -20.20 -20.77 2.33
C ALA A 123 -19.31 -22.03 2.34
N ASP A 124 -19.89 -23.22 2.25
CA ASP A 124 -19.16 -24.47 2.23
C ASP A 124 -18.35 -24.64 0.92
N GLU A 125 -18.87 -24.17 -0.22
CA GLU A 125 -18.13 -24.07 -1.50
C GLU A 125 -16.91 -23.16 -1.39
N LEU A 126 -17.11 -21.94 -0.85
CA LEU A 126 -16.02 -20.98 -0.68
C LEU A 126 -14.95 -21.46 0.29
N LEU A 127 -15.34 -22.13 1.39
CA LEU A 127 -14.38 -22.72 2.31
C LEU A 127 -13.60 -23.86 1.66
N ALA A 128 -14.23 -24.66 0.77
CA ALA A 128 -13.50 -25.66 -0.02
C ALA A 128 -12.52 -24.99 -0.99
N HIS A 129 -12.92 -23.89 -1.64
CA HIS A 129 -12.08 -23.11 -2.56
C HIS A 129 -10.81 -22.57 -1.88
N VAL A 130 -10.91 -22.11 -0.62
CA VAL A 130 -9.75 -21.67 0.18
C VAL A 130 -9.06 -22.81 0.96
N ALA A 131 -9.31 -24.07 0.62
CA ALA A 131 -8.75 -25.27 1.24
C ALA A 131 -9.06 -25.43 2.75
N LEU A 132 -10.29 -25.08 3.14
CA LEU A 132 -10.81 -25.19 4.52
C LEU A 132 -12.14 -25.97 4.62
N GLY A 133 -12.43 -26.83 3.64
CA GLY A 133 -13.68 -27.59 3.62
C GLY A 133 -13.86 -28.52 4.83
N ASP A 134 -12.77 -29.07 5.39
CA ASP A 134 -12.74 -29.89 6.59
C ASP A 134 -12.84 -29.05 7.89
N ARG A 135 -12.59 -27.73 7.83
CA ARG A 135 -12.58 -26.80 8.96
C ARG A 135 -13.86 -25.97 9.11
N ARG A 136 -14.87 -26.20 8.25
CA ARG A 136 -16.10 -25.37 8.21
C ARG A 136 -16.85 -25.24 9.54
N ARG A 137 -16.70 -26.21 10.45
CA ARG A 137 -17.36 -26.22 11.77
C ARG A 137 -16.51 -25.65 12.89
N HIS A 138 -15.22 -25.36 12.64
CA HIS A 138 -14.31 -24.80 13.64
C HIS A 138 -14.64 -23.32 13.88
N ARG A 139 -14.45 -22.87 15.11
CA ARG A 139 -14.52 -21.45 15.49
C ARG A 139 -13.16 -20.79 15.32
N PRO A 140 -13.09 -19.45 15.23
CA PRO A 140 -11.83 -18.73 15.05
C PRO A 140 -10.73 -19.15 16.04
N ALA A 141 -11.05 -19.38 17.32
CA ALA A 141 -10.09 -19.81 18.31
C ALA A 141 -9.45 -21.20 18.06
N GLU A 142 -10.07 -22.02 17.21
CA GLU A 142 -9.61 -23.36 16.85
C GLU A 142 -8.84 -23.37 15.50
N LEU A 143 -8.64 -22.19 14.89
CA LEU A 143 -8.00 -22.02 13.60
C LEU A 143 -6.66 -21.27 13.76
N SER A 144 -5.65 -21.68 12.98
CA SER A 144 -4.41 -20.90 12.88
C SER A 144 -4.65 -19.53 12.24
N GLY A 145 -3.71 -18.58 12.39
CA GLY A 145 -3.79 -17.24 11.78
C GLY A 145 -4.06 -17.31 10.28
N GLY A 146 -3.31 -18.14 9.54
CA GLY A 146 -3.51 -18.33 8.11
C GLY A 146 -4.86 -18.97 7.75
N GLN A 147 -5.38 -19.86 8.59
CA GLN A 147 -6.72 -20.41 8.41
C GLN A 147 -7.79 -19.33 8.66
N GLN A 148 -7.64 -18.51 9.71
CA GLN A 148 -8.53 -17.38 9.96
C GLN A 148 -8.53 -16.38 8.81
N GLN A 149 -7.35 -16.08 8.23
CA GLN A 149 -7.22 -15.22 7.09
C GLN A 149 -7.94 -15.78 5.86
N ARG A 150 -7.80 -17.07 5.58
CA ARG A 150 -8.53 -17.73 4.48
C ARG A 150 -10.05 -17.71 4.71
N VAL A 151 -10.54 -17.84 5.94
CA VAL A 151 -11.97 -17.64 6.25
C VAL A 151 -12.40 -16.20 5.99
N ALA A 152 -11.57 -15.19 6.34
CA ALA A 152 -11.86 -13.79 6.07
C ALA A 152 -11.92 -13.51 4.55
N ILE A 153 -11.01 -14.11 3.76
CA ILE A 153 -11.04 -14.04 2.29
C ILE A 153 -12.31 -14.71 1.75
N ALA A 154 -12.65 -15.92 2.19
CA ALA A 154 -13.88 -16.60 1.78
C ALA A 154 -15.14 -15.77 2.09
N ARG A 155 -15.16 -15.12 3.26
CA ARG A 155 -16.25 -14.19 3.63
C ARG A 155 -16.31 -12.98 2.70
N ALA A 156 -15.17 -12.39 2.34
CA ALA A 156 -15.12 -11.27 1.42
C ALA A 156 -15.64 -11.65 0.01
N LEU A 157 -15.46 -12.90 -0.40
CA LEU A 157 -15.93 -13.44 -1.69
C LEU A 157 -17.40 -13.94 -1.67
N ALA A 158 -18.09 -13.88 -0.52
CA ALA A 158 -19.38 -14.52 -0.35
C ALA A 158 -20.44 -14.11 -1.40
N LEU A 159 -20.51 -12.82 -1.71
CA LEU A 159 -21.47 -12.25 -2.70
C LEU A 159 -20.84 -12.09 -4.09
N ASP A 160 -19.73 -12.75 -4.35
CA ASP A 160 -19.02 -12.74 -5.64
C ASP A 160 -18.69 -11.32 -6.15
N PRO A 161 -18.05 -10.48 -5.31
CA PRO A 161 -17.74 -9.12 -5.69
C PRO A 161 -16.66 -9.07 -6.79
N PRO A 162 -16.78 -8.14 -7.74
CA PRO A 162 -15.77 -7.92 -8.76
C PRO A 162 -14.49 -7.24 -8.25
N LEU A 163 -14.55 -6.55 -7.11
CA LEU A 163 -13.44 -5.86 -6.48
C LEU A 163 -13.15 -6.47 -5.11
N LEU A 164 -11.92 -6.94 -4.92
CA LEU A 164 -11.41 -7.40 -3.63
C LEU A 164 -10.34 -6.42 -3.12
N LEU A 165 -10.55 -5.90 -1.94
CA LEU A 165 -9.62 -5.00 -1.24
C LEU A 165 -9.04 -5.73 -0.03
N ALA A 166 -7.71 -5.77 0.10
CA ALA A 166 -7.05 -6.42 1.22
C ALA A 166 -6.08 -5.45 1.91
N ASP A 167 -6.31 -5.19 3.19
CA ASP A 167 -5.46 -4.32 4.00
C ASP A 167 -4.55 -5.19 4.89
N GLU A 168 -3.24 -5.16 4.63
CA GLU A 168 -2.19 -5.92 5.32
C GLU A 168 -2.56 -7.41 5.53
N PRO A 169 -2.92 -8.17 4.46
CA PRO A 169 -3.49 -9.51 4.61
C PRO A 169 -2.51 -10.56 5.16
N THR A 170 -1.25 -10.21 5.33
CA THR A 170 -0.17 -11.09 5.80
C THR A 170 0.42 -10.71 7.16
N ALA A 171 -0.03 -9.60 7.77
CA ALA A 171 0.61 -8.99 8.94
C ALA A 171 0.68 -9.88 10.21
N HIS A 172 -0.20 -10.85 10.35
CA HIS A 172 -0.28 -11.72 11.54
C HIS A 172 -0.01 -13.20 11.21
N LEU A 173 0.71 -13.46 10.11
CA LEU A 173 0.96 -14.81 9.61
C LEU A 173 2.44 -15.16 9.72
N ASP A 174 2.70 -16.46 9.96
CA ASP A 174 4.05 -17.01 9.83
C ASP A 174 4.46 -17.15 8.35
N TYR A 175 5.75 -17.38 8.14
CA TYR A 175 6.35 -17.43 6.81
C TYR A 175 5.66 -18.40 5.85
N ILE A 176 5.31 -19.59 6.33
CA ILE A 176 4.69 -20.66 5.52
C ILE A 176 3.25 -20.28 5.15
N GLN A 177 2.52 -19.65 6.06
CA GLN A 177 1.13 -19.26 5.86
C GLN A 177 1.00 -18.09 4.87
N ILE A 178 1.98 -17.19 4.86
CA ILE A 178 2.01 -16.01 3.97
C ILE A 178 1.96 -16.44 2.51
N GLU A 179 2.84 -17.34 2.07
CA GLU A 179 2.89 -17.76 0.67
C GLU A 179 1.54 -18.31 0.21
N GLY A 180 0.90 -19.16 1.02
CA GLY A 180 -0.42 -19.70 0.68
C GLY A 180 -1.52 -18.66 0.58
N VAL A 181 -1.46 -17.54 1.32
CA VAL A 181 -2.41 -16.43 1.21
C VAL A 181 -2.12 -15.58 -0.03
N LEU A 182 -0.84 -15.33 -0.34
CA LEU A 182 -0.44 -14.57 -1.52
C LEU A 182 -0.84 -15.29 -2.82
N GLN A 183 -0.60 -16.60 -2.91
CA GLN A 183 -1.03 -17.42 -4.05
C GLN A 183 -2.56 -17.43 -4.20
N LEU A 184 -3.31 -17.49 -3.10
CA LEU A 184 -4.77 -17.41 -3.12
C LEU A 184 -5.24 -16.05 -3.68
N LEU A 185 -4.63 -14.94 -3.27
CA LEU A 185 -4.97 -13.62 -3.80
C LEU A 185 -4.66 -13.51 -5.30
N ARG A 186 -3.55 -14.08 -5.76
CA ARG A 186 -3.22 -14.15 -7.20
C ARG A 186 -4.28 -14.95 -7.96
N GLN A 187 -4.61 -16.15 -7.48
CA GLN A 187 -5.65 -17.00 -8.08
C GLN A 187 -7.00 -16.27 -8.20
N ILE A 188 -7.41 -15.53 -7.14
CA ILE A 188 -8.65 -14.73 -7.15
C ILE A 188 -8.63 -13.65 -8.23
N ALA A 189 -7.46 -13.03 -8.48
CA ALA A 189 -7.31 -12.08 -9.57
C ALA A 189 -7.39 -12.78 -10.94
N ASP A 190 -6.72 -13.92 -11.12
CA ASP A 190 -6.73 -14.73 -12.36
C ASP A 190 -8.15 -15.21 -12.73
N GLU A 191 -9.05 -15.34 -11.76
CA GLU A 191 -10.48 -15.59 -11.98
C GLU A 191 -11.26 -14.40 -12.56
N GLY A 192 -10.57 -13.28 -12.85
CA GLY A 192 -11.12 -12.10 -13.51
C GLY A 192 -11.56 -10.98 -12.57
N ARG A 193 -11.17 -10.99 -11.31
CA ARG A 193 -11.45 -9.90 -10.34
C ARG A 193 -10.34 -8.86 -10.33
N VAL A 194 -10.69 -7.64 -9.96
CA VAL A 194 -9.71 -6.64 -9.55
C VAL A 194 -9.34 -6.90 -8.08
N VAL A 195 -8.05 -7.13 -7.81
CA VAL A 195 -7.54 -7.34 -6.44
C VAL A 195 -6.57 -6.24 -6.10
N VAL A 196 -6.86 -5.47 -5.05
CA VAL A 196 -5.99 -4.39 -4.56
C VAL A 196 -5.50 -4.74 -3.15
N VAL A 197 -4.20 -4.86 -2.99
CA VAL A 197 -3.55 -5.27 -1.74
C VAL A 197 -2.71 -4.13 -1.20
N ALA A 198 -3.03 -3.63 -0.02
CA ALA A 198 -2.17 -2.73 0.73
C ALA A 198 -1.28 -3.55 1.66
N THR A 199 0.02 -3.46 1.51
CA THR A 199 0.99 -4.15 2.38
C THR A 199 2.37 -3.49 2.33
N HIS A 200 3.20 -3.83 3.31
CA HIS A 200 4.63 -3.57 3.31
C HIS A 200 5.46 -4.84 3.04
N ASP A 201 4.81 -5.96 2.76
CA ASP A 201 5.45 -7.25 2.49
C ASP A 201 5.91 -7.31 1.02
N GLU A 202 7.22 -7.19 0.80
CA GLU A 202 7.82 -7.18 -0.55
C GLU A 202 7.69 -8.53 -1.29
N ARG A 203 7.39 -9.63 -0.59
CA ARG A 203 7.25 -10.96 -1.19
C ARG A 203 6.08 -11.07 -2.17
N ILE A 204 5.09 -10.20 -2.05
CA ILE A 204 3.97 -10.15 -3.01
C ILE A 204 4.34 -9.46 -4.33
N MET A 205 5.43 -8.68 -4.37
CA MET A 205 5.82 -7.91 -5.56
C MET A 205 5.92 -8.77 -6.84
N PRO A 206 6.53 -9.98 -6.82
CA PRO A 206 6.60 -10.83 -8.01
C PRO A 206 5.23 -11.33 -8.52
N LEU A 207 4.19 -11.28 -7.71
CA LEU A 207 2.84 -11.72 -8.05
C LEU A 207 1.95 -10.57 -8.54
N ALA A 208 2.39 -9.32 -8.38
CA ALA A 208 1.62 -8.14 -8.73
C ALA A 208 1.81 -7.78 -10.21
N ASP A 209 0.70 -7.47 -10.89
CA ASP A 209 0.70 -6.96 -12.27
C ASP A 209 1.06 -5.48 -12.31
N ASN A 210 0.75 -4.73 -11.24
CA ASN A 210 1.05 -3.32 -11.13
C ASN A 210 1.31 -2.92 -9.67
N ILE A 211 2.17 -1.92 -9.47
CA ILE A 211 2.53 -1.38 -8.16
C ILE A 211 2.21 0.11 -8.13
N VAL A 212 1.37 0.51 -7.19
CA VAL A 212 1.03 1.91 -6.94
C VAL A 212 1.78 2.36 -5.69
N GLY A 213 2.79 3.20 -5.86
CA GLY A 213 3.53 3.82 -4.76
C GLY A 213 2.72 4.96 -4.16
N LEU A 214 2.30 4.81 -2.90
CA LEU A 214 1.72 5.90 -2.13
C LEU A 214 2.83 6.51 -1.27
N SER A 215 3.28 7.69 -1.65
CA SER A 215 4.13 8.51 -0.80
C SER A 215 3.28 9.66 -0.28
N PRO A 216 3.32 9.99 1.02
CA PRO A 216 2.82 11.28 1.44
C PRO A 216 3.58 12.31 0.61
N ARG A 217 2.88 13.14 -0.17
CA ARG A 217 3.57 14.30 -0.71
C ARG A 217 4.08 15.08 0.51
N PRO A 218 5.38 15.35 0.63
CA PRO A 218 5.85 16.32 1.58
C PRO A 218 4.99 17.57 1.34
N GLN A 219 4.50 18.19 2.41
CA GLN A 219 3.85 19.48 2.28
C GLN A 219 4.74 20.34 1.37
N GLU A 220 4.13 20.97 0.35
CA GLU A 220 4.80 21.90 -0.57
C GLU A 220 5.27 23.16 0.18
N HIS A 221 6.14 23.00 1.16
CA HIS A 221 6.81 24.07 1.90
C HIS A 221 8.25 23.63 2.18
N GLY A 222 8.96 23.30 1.13
CA GLY A 222 10.39 23.22 1.13
C GLY A 222 10.91 24.03 -0.04
N ASP A 223 11.35 25.26 0.25
CA ASP A 223 12.17 26.00 -0.70
C ASP A 223 13.43 25.19 -1.02
N VAL A 224 13.91 25.31 -2.25
CA VAL A 224 15.22 24.79 -2.64
C VAL A 224 16.25 25.31 -1.65
N THR A 225 16.84 24.41 -0.87
CA THR A 225 17.72 24.80 0.25
C THR A 225 19.16 24.61 -0.17
N LYS A 226 19.96 25.67 -0.10
CA LYS A 226 21.42 25.55 -0.26
C LYS A 226 22.04 25.16 1.08
N VAL A 227 22.80 24.08 1.08
CA VAL A 227 23.50 23.57 2.27
C VAL A 227 25.00 23.59 2.00
N GLN A 228 25.74 24.16 2.94
CA GLN A 228 27.20 24.12 2.95
C GLN A 228 27.66 23.28 4.13
N LEU A 229 28.55 22.33 3.90
CA LEU A 229 29.11 21.46 4.90
C LEU A 229 30.63 21.58 4.94
N SER A 230 31.19 21.59 6.13
CA SER A 230 32.62 21.42 6.33
C SER A 230 33.02 19.96 6.26
N ALA A 231 34.28 19.67 5.96
CA ALA A 231 34.79 18.29 6.00
C ALA A 231 34.52 17.63 7.36
N GLY A 232 34.01 16.39 7.33
CA GLY A 232 33.59 15.62 8.51
C GLY A 232 32.18 15.93 9.02
N GLN A 233 31.52 16.98 8.53
CA GLN A 233 30.18 17.33 8.99
C GLN A 233 29.13 16.38 8.43
N VAL A 234 28.22 15.92 9.31
CA VAL A 234 27.08 15.06 8.97
C VAL A 234 25.89 15.90 8.51
N LEU A 235 25.34 15.56 7.35
CA LEU A 235 24.12 16.17 6.80
C LEU A 235 22.87 15.59 7.44
N PHE A 236 22.79 14.27 7.50
CA PHE A 236 21.74 13.50 8.18
C PHE A 236 22.28 12.14 8.62
N GLN A 237 21.63 11.53 9.60
CA GLN A 237 21.98 10.21 10.12
C GLN A 237 21.02 9.12 9.60
N GLN A 238 21.50 7.87 9.58
CA GLN A 238 20.65 6.71 9.35
C GLN A 238 19.50 6.69 10.37
N GLY A 239 18.27 6.52 9.88
CA GLY A 239 17.06 6.55 10.71
C GLY A 239 16.39 7.92 10.85
N ASP A 240 17.00 9.01 10.39
CA ASP A 240 16.38 10.32 10.38
C ASP A 240 15.16 10.40 9.46
N PRO A 241 14.22 11.34 9.71
CA PRO A 241 13.18 11.68 8.74
C PRO A 241 13.77 12.10 7.39
N SER A 242 13.07 11.82 6.31
CA SER A 242 13.58 12.06 4.96
C SER A 242 12.57 12.87 4.15
N ASP A 243 12.90 14.11 3.82
CA ASP A 243 12.04 15.09 3.15
C ASP A 243 12.66 15.68 1.87
N LEU A 244 14.00 15.73 1.77
CA LEU A 244 14.72 16.31 0.65
C LEU A 244 15.61 15.29 -0.07
N VAL A 245 15.76 15.49 -1.38
CA VAL A 245 16.79 14.88 -2.22
C VAL A 245 17.93 15.88 -2.36
N TYR A 246 19.17 15.44 -2.23
CA TYR A 246 20.32 16.33 -2.31
C TYR A 246 21.12 16.13 -3.59
N VAL A 247 21.45 17.23 -4.25
CA VAL A 247 22.35 17.27 -5.41
C VAL A 247 23.67 17.88 -4.96
N VAL A 248 24.79 17.25 -5.29
CA VAL A 248 26.11 17.77 -4.97
C VAL A 248 26.52 18.80 -6.05
N GLU A 249 26.67 20.08 -5.64
CA GLU A 249 27.16 21.15 -6.51
C GLU A 249 28.70 21.25 -6.48
N GLY A 250 29.30 20.89 -5.34
CA GLY A 250 30.75 20.89 -5.15
C GLY A 250 31.15 20.10 -3.92
N GLY A 251 32.38 19.61 -3.88
CA GLY A 251 32.88 18.75 -2.81
C GLY A 251 32.55 17.26 -3.01
N GLU A 252 32.59 16.47 -1.95
CA GLU A 252 32.30 15.03 -1.97
C GLU A 252 31.57 14.61 -0.69
N ILE A 253 30.56 13.76 -0.84
CA ILE A 253 29.78 13.17 0.25
C ILE A 253 29.97 11.66 0.27
N GLU A 254 30.26 11.10 1.44
CA GLU A 254 30.20 9.65 1.66
C GLU A 254 28.88 9.24 2.30
N LEU A 255 28.33 8.13 1.82
CA LEU A 255 27.16 7.46 2.37
C LEU A 255 27.61 6.22 3.13
N VAL A 256 27.37 6.19 4.44
CA VAL A 256 27.78 5.08 5.31
C VAL A 256 26.58 4.47 6.01
N ARG A 257 26.58 3.16 6.13
CA ARG A 257 25.54 2.41 6.86
C ARG A 257 26.14 1.84 8.12
N LEU A 258 25.45 2.05 9.25
CA LEU A 258 25.78 1.39 10.51
C LEU A 258 25.21 -0.04 10.49
N ARG A 259 26.07 -1.04 10.65
CA ARG A 259 25.68 -2.45 10.77
C ARG A 259 25.26 -2.79 12.20
N ALA A 260 24.61 -3.94 12.38
CA ALA A 260 24.15 -4.42 13.69
C ALA A 260 25.32 -4.70 14.68
N ASP A 261 26.53 -4.94 14.17
CA ASP A 261 27.75 -5.13 14.96
C ASP A 261 28.44 -3.81 15.35
N GLY A 262 27.88 -2.66 14.97
CA GLY A 262 28.42 -1.33 15.23
C GLY A 262 29.48 -0.87 14.24
N SER A 263 29.84 -1.65 13.23
CA SER A 263 30.77 -1.24 12.17
C SER A 263 30.08 -0.36 11.13
N GLU A 264 30.84 0.58 10.54
CA GLU A 264 30.39 1.39 9.41
C GLU A 264 30.75 0.70 8.08
N GLU A 265 29.78 0.64 7.17
CA GLU A 265 29.93 0.18 5.80
C GLU A 265 29.81 1.36 4.85
N LEU A 266 30.86 1.63 4.07
CA LEU A 266 30.79 2.64 3.01
C LEU A 266 29.93 2.10 1.86
N LEU A 267 28.81 2.76 1.58
CA LEU A 267 27.90 2.40 0.48
C LEU A 267 28.30 3.09 -0.83
N ALA A 268 28.60 4.40 -0.78
CA ALA A 268 28.93 5.18 -1.96
C ALA A 268 29.71 6.45 -1.60
N ARG A 269 30.44 7.00 -2.59
CA ARG A 269 30.89 8.38 -2.62
C ARG A 269 30.16 9.12 -3.71
N VAL A 270 29.64 10.29 -3.39
CA VAL A 270 28.82 11.10 -4.27
C VAL A 270 29.59 12.36 -4.65
N GLU A 271 29.90 12.47 -5.94
CA GLU A 271 30.67 13.55 -6.54
C GLU A 271 29.75 14.67 -7.09
N PRO A 272 30.29 15.84 -7.45
CA PRO A 272 29.53 16.91 -8.07
C PRO A 272 28.75 16.47 -9.31
N GLY A 273 27.52 16.94 -9.43
CA GLY A 273 26.57 16.58 -10.48
C GLY A 273 25.76 15.30 -10.21
N ARG A 274 26.06 14.59 -9.15
CA ARG A 274 25.29 13.44 -8.67
C ARG A 274 24.32 13.84 -7.58
N TYR A 275 23.32 12.98 -7.33
CA TYR A 275 22.32 13.16 -6.26
C TYR A 275 22.30 11.94 -5.34
N PHE A 276 21.73 12.13 -4.14
CA PHE A 276 21.55 11.09 -3.13
C PHE A 276 20.40 11.41 -2.18
N GLY A 277 20.00 10.41 -1.37
CA GLY A 277 18.95 10.54 -0.37
C GLY A 277 17.54 10.52 -0.96
N GLU A 278 17.39 10.13 -2.21
CA GLU A 278 16.11 10.06 -2.95
C GLU A 278 15.18 8.97 -2.44
N LEU A 279 15.73 7.86 -1.93
CA LEU A 279 14.94 6.70 -1.49
C LEU A 279 13.91 7.08 -0.40
N GLY A 280 14.33 7.91 0.53
CA GLY A 280 13.45 8.36 1.61
C GLY A 280 12.22 9.13 1.12
N PRO A 281 12.38 10.27 0.41
CA PRO A 281 11.27 11.04 -0.12
C PRO A 281 10.46 10.30 -1.18
N MET A 282 11.09 9.40 -1.98
CA MET A 282 10.39 8.63 -3.02
C MET A 282 9.51 7.53 -2.46
N PHE A 283 9.96 6.86 -1.39
CA PHE A 283 9.27 5.70 -0.81
C PHE A 283 8.69 5.96 0.58
N GLY A 284 8.82 7.18 1.12
CA GLY A 284 8.32 7.54 2.46
C GLY A 284 9.02 6.78 3.59
N ILE A 285 10.27 6.38 3.39
CA ILE A 285 11.09 5.66 4.38
C ILE A 285 12.06 6.63 5.07
N ARG A 286 12.56 6.24 6.24
CA ARG A 286 13.63 6.95 6.93
C ARG A 286 14.95 6.83 6.16
N ARG A 287 15.92 7.72 6.45
CA ARG A 287 17.25 7.66 5.85
C ARG A 287 17.86 6.27 6.02
N SER A 288 18.23 5.63 4.92
CA SER A 288 18.79 4.27 4.91
C SER A 288 20.29 4.24 5.25
N ALA A 289 20.94 5.42 5.24
CA ALA A 289 22.36 5.61 5.51
C ALA A 289 22.61 6.98 6.14
N THR A 290 23.78 7.19 6.73
CA THR A 290 24.30 8.48 7.16
C THR A 290 25.06 9.13 6.00
N ALA A 291 24.81 10.44 5.76
CA ALA A 291 25.54 11.23 4.77
C ALA A 291 26.51 12.18 5.47
N ARG A 292 27.80 12.11 5.13
CA ARG A 292 28.88 12.89 5.73
C ARG A 292 29.76 13.50 4.66
N ALA A 293 30.15 14.76 4.79
CA ALA A 293 31.03 15.44 3.86
C ALA A 293 32.50 14.99 4.07
N THR A 294 33.16 14.53 3.03
CA THR A 294 34.61 14.21 3.08
C THR A 294 35.48 15.45 2.86
N THR A 295 34.97 16.41 2.11
CA THR A 295 35.56 17.71 1.84
C THR A 295 34.55 18.83 2.12
N THR A 296 35.00 20.10 2.07
CA THR A 296 34.00 21.21 2.06
C THR A 296 33.08 21.04 0.87
N SER A 297 31.77 20.89 1.15
CA SER A 297 30.78 20.51 0.15
C SER A 297 29.64 21.51 0.08
N HIS A 298 29.14 21.74 -1.13
CA HIS A 298 27.98 22.57 -1.44
C HIS A 298 26.90 21.69 -2.03
N LEU A 299 25.71 21.72 -1.43
CA LEU A 299 24.59 20.85 -1.78
C LEU A 299 23.33 21.68 -2.06
N LEU A 300 22.50 21.18 -2.96
CA LEU A 300 21.17 21.68 -3.21
C LEU A 300 20.17 20.66 -2.70
N GLY A 301 19.45 20.98 -1.62
CA GLY A 301 18.33 20.20 -1.11
C GLY A 301 17.08 20.53 -1.91
N LEU A 302 16.50 19.52 -2.57
CA LEU A 302 15.32 19.64 -3.42
C LEU A 302 14.15 18.88 -2.81
N PRO A 303 12.97 19.47 -2.67
CA PRO A 303 11.73 18.70 -2.48
C PRO A 303 11.56 17.70 -3.63
N LEU A 304 10.90 16.58 -3.37
CA LEU A 304 10.72 15.52 -4.36
C LEU A 304 10.02 15.99 -5.65
N SER A 305 9.05 16.91 -5.52
CA SER A 305 8.36 17.54 -6.66
C SER A 305 9.32 18.29 -7.56
N GLU A 306 10.18 19.12 -6.97
CA GLU A 306 11.18 19.91 -7.70
C GLU A 306 12.26 19.01 -8.31
N PHE A 307 12.70 17.98 -7.58
CA PHE A 307 13.61 16.97 -8.10
C PHE A 307 13.04 16.27 -9.32
N ARG A 308 11.78 15.79 -9.26
CA ARG A 308 11.10 15.16 -10.40
C ARG A 308 10.95 16.11 -11.61
N ASN A 309 10.69 17.40 -11.37
CA ASN A 309 10.58 18.38 -12.44
C ASN A 309 11.89 18.59 -13.16
N ARG A 310 13.02 18.66 -12.44
CA ARG A 310 14.37 18.86 -13.01
C ARG A 310 14.90 17.63 -13.74
N PHE A 311 14.52 16.44 -13.29
CA PHE A 311 14.97 15.16 -13.85
C PHE A 311 13.86 14.44 -14.66
N ARG A 312 12.87 15.17 -15.18
CA ARG A 312 11.83 14.64 -16.08
C ARG A 312 12.46 14.01 -17.33
N GLY A 313 12.17 12.70 -17.53
CA GLY A 313 12.63 11.92 -18.70
C GLY A 313 13.53 10.73 -18.36
N GLN A 314 14.00 10.60 -17.15
CA GLN A 314 14.70 9.40 -16.67
C GLN A 314 13.69 8.44 -16.02
N LYS A 315 13.76 7.14 -16.38
CA LYS A 315 12.94 6.12 -15.72
C LYS A 315 13.43 5.92 -14.28
N VAL A 316 12.52 5.58 -13.37
CA VAL A 316 12.87 5.28 -11.96
C VAL A 316 13.92 4.19 -11.84
N SER A 317 13.91 3.19 -12.75
CA SER A 317 14.95 2.15 -12.89
C SER A 317 16.34 2.73 -13.19
N ASP A 318 16.41 3.79 -14.00
CA ASP A 318 17.68 4.42 -14.37
C ASP A 318 18.22 5.29 -13.22
N LEU A 319 17.32 5.84 -12.41
CA LEU A 319 17.63 6.57 -11.19
C LEU A 319 18.21 5.65 -10.10
N ILE A 320 17.64 4.45 -9.94
CA ILE A 320 18.12 3.45 -8.97
C ILE A 320 19.48 2.85 -9.41
N ALA A 321 19.68 2.62 -10.71
CA ALA A 321 20.94 2.08 -11.26
C ALA A 321 22.12 3.06 -11.16
N GLN A 322 21.88 4.36 -11.03
CA GLN A 322 22.93 5.38 -10.81
C GLN A 322 23.30 5.54 -9.33
N ALA A 323 22.50 4.96 -8.42
CA ALA A 323 22.72 5.00 -6.97
C ALA A 323 23.42 3.74 -6.42
N GLN A 324 23.70 2.75 -7.28
CA GLN A 324 24.54 1.57 -7.01
C GLN A 324 25.93 1.77 -7.60
#